data_366d84e031001d34b4d06f3a12152624
#
_entry.id   366d84e031001d34b4d06f3a12152624
#
_cell.length_a   1.000
_cell.length_b   1.000
_cell.length_c   1.000
_cell.angle_alpha   90.00
_cell.angle_beta   90.00
_cell.angle_gamma   90.00
#
_symmetry.space_group_name_H-M   'P 1'
#
loop_
_entity.id
_entity.type
_entity.pdbx_description
1 polymer ?
#
loop_
_entity_poly.entity_id
_entity_poly.type
_entity_poly.pdbx_seq_one_letter_code
_entity_poly.pdbx_strand_id
1 'polypeptide(L)'
;MSSLRFQIAKTEEEKKLVCQLRYKVFAHEMGFHATGDKAESGMSLASDEYATMILVMEDELPIATITINSLEDGAVEEGLITNLMLEEFINGFGEVSVVVAHKLFILPRFRSATLVMEIVAFLMKEVLRPPLTFCF
;
A
#
# COMPACT_ATOMS: atom_id res chain seq x y z
N MET A 1 -22.76 -7.04 -12.72
CA MET A 1 -21.85 -7.22 -11.59
C MET A 1 -20.50 -6.58 -11.90
N SER A 2 -20.06 -5.69 -11.03
CA SER A 2 -18.72 -5.15 -11.15
C SER A 2 -17.73 -6.21 -10.69
N SER A 3 -16.57 -6.26 -11.34
CA SER A 3 -15.50 -7.17 -10.95
C SER A 3 -14.32 -6.36 -10.43
N LEU A 4 -13.69 -6.89 -9.39
CA LEU A 4 -12.50 -6.30 -8.82
C LEU A 4 -11.26 -6.83 -9.54
N ARG A 5 -10.32 -5.94 -9.80
CA ARG A 5 -9.04 -6.29 -10.40
C ARG A 5 -7.93 -5.84 -9.47
N PHE A 6 -7.07 -6.77 -9.07
CA PHE A 6 -5.92 -6.53 -8.22
C PHE A 6 -4.67 -6.49 -9.09
N GLN A 7 -3.85 -5.47 -8.93
CA GLN A 7 -2.65 -5.33 -9.76
C GLN A 7 -1.54 -4.58 -9.00
N ILE A 8 -0.31 -4.83 -9.42
CA ILE A 8 0.83 -4.05 -8.93
C ILE A 8 0.96 -2.84 -9.84
N ALA A 9 1.01 -1.65 -9.25
CA ALA A 9 1.16 -0.41 -10.01
C ALA A 9 2.60 -0.32 -10.53
N LYS A 10 2.78 -0.45 -11.83
CA LYS A 10 4.10 -0.46 -12.48
C LYS A 10 4.34 0.76 -13.36
N THR A 11 3.30 1.25 -14.04
CA THR A 11 3.43 2.41 -14.91
C THR A 11 3.26 3.71 -14.14
N GLU A 12 3.75 4.80 -14.71
CA GLU A 12 3.58 6.12 -14.10
C GLU A 12 2.10 6.50 -13.98
N GLU A 13 1.28 6.07 -14.93
CA GLU A 13 -0.16 6.31 -14.89
C GLU A 13 -0.81 5.56 -13.74
N GLU A 14 -0.43 4.30 -13.54
CA GLU A 14 -0.95 3.50 -12.42
C GLU A 14 -0.51 4.07 -11.07
N LYS A 15 0.73 4.51 -10.97
CA LYS A 15 1.25 5.15 -9.74
C LYS A 15 0.53 6.47 -9.47
N LYS A 16 0.19 7.20 -10.51
CA LYS A 16 -0.60 8.42 -10.38
C LYS A 16 -1.98 8.12 -9.82
N LEU A 17 -2.61 7.04 -10.28
CA LEU A 17 -3.91 6.62 -9.75
C LEU A 17 -3.82 6.30 -8.26
N VAL A 18 -2.73 5.66 -7.81
CA VAL A 18 -2.49 5.40 -6.40
C VAL A 18 -2.44 6.72 -5.61
N CYS A 19 -1.66 7.68 -6.10
CA CYS A 19 -1.52 8.97 -5.44
C CYS A 19 -2.84 9.75 -5.38
N GLN A 20 -3.61 9.73 -6.45
CA GLN A 20 -4.90 10.38 -6.50
C GLN A 20 -5.90 9.74 -5.53
N LEU A 21 -5.89 8.41 -5.45
CA LEU A 21 -6.75 7.68 -4.53
C LEU A 21 -6.40 8.00 -3.07
N ARG A 22 -5.12 8.03 -2.73
CA ARG A 22 -4.66 8.41 -1.40
C ARG A 22 -5.18 9.78 -0.99
N TYR A 23 -5.05 10.74 -1.87
CA TYR A 23 -5.51 12.11 -1.58
C TYR A 23 -7.03 12.15 -1.42
N LYS A 24 -7.76 11.43 -2.27
CA LYS A 24 -9.22 11.37 -2.21
C LYS A 24 -9.71 10.80 -0.87
N VAL A 25 -9.08 9.72 -0.41
CA VAL A 25 -9.42 9.11 0.89
C VAL A 25 -9.02 10.04 2.03
N PHE A 26 -7.84 10.65 1.96
CA PHE A 26 -7.36 11.60 2.95
C PHE A 26 -8.32 12.79 3.07
N ALA A 27 -8.75 13.35 1.94
CA ALA A 27 -9.70 14.46 1.93
C ALA A 27 -11.01 14.07 2.60
N HIS A 28 -11.51 12.87 2.33
CA HIS A 28 -12.72 12.37 2.96
C HIS A 28 -12.57 12.27 4.49
N GLU A 29 -11.46 11.70 4.96
CA GLU A 29 -11.20 11.53 6.39
C GLU A 29 -11.03 12.88 7.09
N MET A 30 -10.49 13.88 6.40
CA MET A 30 -10.27 15.21 6.96
C MET A 30 -11.48 16.14 6.76
N GLY A 31 -12.52 15.68 6.09
CA GLY A 31 -13.77 16.41 5.94
C GLY A 31 -13.77 17.52 4.89
N PHE A 32 -12.88 17.47 3.90
CA PHE A 32 -12.90 18.43 2.80
C PHE A 32 -13.02 17.75 1.43
N HIS A 33 -13.29 18.54 0.40
CA HIS A 33 -13.42 18.01 -0.96
C HIS A 33 -12.07 17.94 -1.66
N ALA A 34 -11.83 16.82 -2.34
CA ALA A 34 -10.61 16.64 -3.14
C ALA A 34 -10.77 17.42 -4.45
N THR A 35 -10.20 18.62 -4.49
CA THR A 35 -10.29 19.52 -5.65
C THR A 35 -8.94 20.16 -5.97
N GLY A 36 -8.86 20.76 -7.15
CA GLY A 36 -7.69 21.52 -7.58
C GLY A 36 -6.50 20.65 -7.98
N ASP A 37 -5.33 21.26 -7.98
CA ASP A 37 -4.08 20.60 -8.41
C ASP A 37 -3.75 19.36 -7.56
N LYS A 38 -4.09 19.36 -6.29
CA LYS A 38 -3.87 18.22 -5.40
C LYS A 38 -4.74 17.03 -5.77
N ALA A 39 -5.94 17.26 -6.28
CA ALA A 39 -6.80 16.17 -6.74
C ALA A 39 -6.22 15.49 -7.99
N GLU A 40 -5.54 16.26 -8.82
CA GLU A 40 -4.89 15.74 -10.03
C GLU A 40 -3.56 15.06 -9.73
N SER A 41 -2.69 15.71 -8.95
CA SER A 41 -1.36 15.18 -8.62
C SER A 41 -1.39 14.09 -7.57
N GLY A 42 -2.36 14.18 -6.65
CA GLY A 42 -2.50 13.22 -5.58
C GLY A 42 -1.49 13.39 -4.45
N MET A 43 -1.36 12.36 -3.64
CA MET A 43 -0.49 12.32 -2.48
C MET A 43 0.62 11.29 -2.70
N SER A 44 1.83 11.77 -2.97
CA SER A 44 3.01 10.93 -3.11
C SER A 44 3.80 10.94 -1.80
N LEU A 45 4.54 9.88 -1.57
CA LEU A 45 5.36 9.70 -0.38
C LEU A 45 6.80 9.44 -0.80
N ALA A 46 7.76 9.88 0.02
CA ALA A 46 9.18 9.64 -0.26
C ALA A 46 9.48 8.13 -0.36
N SER A 47 8.77 7.31 0.43
CA SER A 47 8.93 5.85 0.40
C SER A 47 8.46 5.20 -0.90
N ASP A 48 7.70 5.91 -1.74
CA ASP A 48 7.15 5.36 -2.98
C ASP A 48 8.23 5.03 -4.00
N GLU A 49 9.38 5.67 -3.93
CA GLU A 49 10.48 5.46 -4.89
C GLU A 49 10.89 3.98 -4.98
N TYR A 50 10.89 3.30 -3.84
CA TYR A 50 11.31 1.90 -3.76
C TYR A 50 10.16 0.95 -3.40
N ALA A 51 8.95 1.46 -3.39
CA ALA A 51 7.80 0.71 -2.92
C ALA A 51 7.19 -0.16 -4.01
N THR A 52 6.59 -1.27 -3.57
CA THR A 52 5.62 -2.01 -4.37
C THR A 52 4.25 -1.51 -3.92
N MET A 53 3.44 -1.05 -4.86
CA MET A 53 2.10 -0.55 -4.56
C MET A 53 1.07 -1.44 -5.24
N ILE A 54 0.11 -1.95 -4.45
CA ILE A 54 -1.00 -2.72 -4.96
C ILE A 54 -2.15 -1.75 -5.21
N LEU A 55 -2.76 -1.86 -6.38
CA LEU A 55 -3.91 -1.05 -6.78
C LEU A 55 -5.09 -1.98 -7.04
N VAL A 56 -6.22 -1.68 -6.41
CA VAL A 56 -7.46 -2.43 -6.60
C VAL A 56 -8.42 -1.55 -7.40
N MET A 57 -8.91 -2.09 -8.52
CA MET A 57 -9.82 -1.40 -9.41
C MET A 57 -11.17 -2.09 -9.44
N GLU A 58 -12.24 -1.31 -9.39
CA GLU A 58 -13.57 -1.78 -9.76
C GLU A 58 -13.88 -1.15 -11.10
N ASP A 59 -13.85 -1.95 -12.16
CA ASP A 59 -13.92 -1.47 -13.54
C ASP A 59 -12.82 -0.40 -13.76
N GLU A 60 -13.17 0.84 -14.08
CA GLU A 60 -12.21 1.91 -14.29
C GLU A 60 -11.97 2.77 -13.03
N LEU A 61 -12.55 2.39 -11.89
CA LEU A 61 -12.46 3.16 -10.66
C LEU A 61 -11.45 2.57 -9.69
N PRO A 62 -10.38 3.33 -9.33
CA PRO A 62 -9.49 2.91 -8.24
C PRO A 62 -10.26 2.95 -6.92
N ILE A 63 -10.24 1.87 -6.16
CA ILE A 63 -11.00 1.78 -4.91
C ILE A 63 -10.14 1.54 -3.67
N ALA A 64 -8.95 0.95 -3.84
CA ALA A 64 -8.08 0.67 -2.72
C ALA A 64 -6.62 0.61 -3.15
N THR A 65 -5.72 0.91 -2.23
CA THR A 65 -4.28 0.77 -2.45
C THR A 65 -3.58 0.49 -1.13
N ILE A 66 -2.48 -0.25 -1.20
CA ILE A 66 -1.58 -0.48 -0.07
C ILE A 66 -0.15 -0.40 -0.58
N THR A 67 0.74 0.08 0.25
CA THR A 67 2.16 0.26 -0.09
C THR A 67 3.00 -0.75 0.68
N ILE A 68 3.94 -1.39 0.00
CA ILE A 68 4.84 -2.35 0.60
C ILE A 68 6.28 -1.90 0.37
N ASN A 69 7.03 -1.75 1.46
CA ASN A 69 8.45 -1.43 1.40
C ASN A 69 9.27 -2.54 2.04
N SER A 70 10.42 -2.86 1.44
CA SER A 70 11.39 -3.74 2.07
C SER A 70 12.15 -2.96 3.13
N LEU A 71 12.42 -3.58 4.26
CA LEU A 71 13.22 -2.97 5.31
C LEU A 71 14.63 -2.64 4.80
N GLU A 72 15.16 -3.44 3.88
CA GLU A 72 16.48 -3.28 3.30
C GLU A 72 16.61 -2.02 2.43
N ASP A 73 15.51 -1.52 1.88
CA ASP A 73 15.51 -0.34 1.03
C ASP A 73 15.73 0.97 1.79
N GLY A 74 15.67 0.92 3.13
CA GLY A 74 15.85 2.11 3.96
C GLY A 74 14.71 3.11 3.86
N ALA A 75 13.61 2.74 3.19
CA ALA A 75 12.46 3.62 2.97
C ALA A 75 11.39 3.49 4.06
N VAL A 76 11.55 2.56 4.99
CA VAL A 76 10.63 2.37 6.09
C VAL A 76 10.91 3.41 7.17
N GLU A 77 9.87 4.11 7.62
CA GLU A 77 10.02 5.13 8.64
C GLU A 77 10.61 4.57 9.94
N GLU A 78 11.57 5.27 10.51
CA GLU A 78 12.26 4.84 11.74
C GLU A 78 11.30 4.61 12.90
N GLY A 79 10.29 5.47 13.04
CA GLY A 79 9.28 5.32 14.08
C GLY A 79 8.51 4.01 13.93
N LEU A 80 8.27 3.57 12.70
CA LEU A 80 7.59 2.31 12.43
C LEU A 80 8.47 1.12 12.81
N ILE A 81 9.77 1.20 12.49
CA ILE A 81 10.75 0.17 12.87
C ILE A 81 10.77 0.01 14.38
N THR A 82 10.84 1.14 15.11
CA THR A 82 10.88 1.14 16.58
C THR A 82 9.57 0.59 17.17
N ASN A 83 8.44 1.08 16.70
CA ASN A 83 7.13 0.69 17.24
C ASN A 83 6.81 -0.79 17.03
N LEU A 84 7.29 -1.37 15.95
CA LEU A 84 7.07 -2.79 15.66
C LEU A 84 8.20 -3.68 16.19
N MET A 85 9.21 -3.10 16.80
CA MET A 85 10.37 -3.82 17.35
C MET A 85 11.02 -4.75 16.31
N LEU A 86 11.12 -4.24 15.06
CA LEU A 86 11.59 -5.03 13.93
C LEU A 86 13.03 -5.51 14.06
N GLU A 87 13.91 -4.68 14.64
CA GLU A 87 15.31 -5.04 14.80
C GLU A 87 15.50 -6.25 15.72
N GLU A 88 14.78 -6.28 16.84
CA GLU A 88 14.81 -7.40 17.77
C GLU A 88 14.25 -8.66 17.13
N PHE A 89 13.19 -8.50 16.36
CA PHE A 89 12.58 -9.62 15.62
C PHE A 89 13.56 -10.21 14.62
N ILE A 90 14.19 -9.38 13.80
CA ILE A 90 15.11 -9.80 12.76
C ILE A 90 16.32 -10.51 13.35
N ASN A 91 16.87 -9.98 14.42
CA ASN A 91 18.04 -10.55 15.08
C ASN A 91 17.79 -11.98 15.60
N GLY A 92 16.55 -12.33 15.85
CA GLY A 92 16.17 -13.67 16.27
C GLY A 92 16.09 -14.71 15.16
N PHE A 93 16.07 -14.30 13.91
CA PHE A 93 15.84 -15.19 12.76
C PHE A 93 17.00 -15.30 11.76
N GLY A 94 18.07 -14.49 11.92
CA GLY A 94 19.20 -14.53 10.98
C GLY A 94 18.88 -13.89 9.63
N GLU A 95 19.22 -14.57 8.54
CA GLU A 95 18.99 -14.05 7.20
C GLU A 95 17.54 -14.25 6.74
N VAL A 96 16.71 -13.21 6.93
CA VAL A 96 15.31 -13.22 6.47
C VAL A 96 15.00 -11.90 5.77
N SER A 97 14.06 -11.95 4.84
CA SER A 97 13.52 -10.74 4.22
C SER A 97 12.37 -10.23 5.07
N VAL A 98 12.34 -8.92 5.27
CA VAL A 98 11.25 -8.26 6.00
C VAL A 98 10.67 -7.16 5.13
N VAL A 99 9.36 -7.17 4.97
CA VAL A 99 8.64 -6.11 4.29
C VAL A 99 7.62 -5.51 5.25
N VAL A 100 7.30 -4.25 5.04
CA VAL A 100 6.27 -3.55 5.81
C VAL A 100 5.18 -3.13 4.85
N ALA A 101 3.97 -3.58 5.15
CA ALA A 101 2.78 -3.16 4.43
C ALA A 101 2.14 -2.00 5.21
N HIS A 102 2.00 -0.86 4.56
CA HIS A 102 1.50 0.35 5.21
C HIS A 102 0.72 1.20 4.21
N LYS A 103 0.12 2.27 4.72
CA LYS A 103 -0.64 3.21 3.90
C LYS A 103 -1.75 2.52 3.11
N LEU A 104 -2.56 1.76 3.85
CA LEU A 104 -3.77 1.16 3.30
C LEU A 104 -4.86 2.22 3.19
N PHE A 105 -5.28 2.52 1.97
CA PHE A 105 -6.36 3.47 1.69
C PHE A 105 -7.47 2.74 0.95
N ILE A 106 -8.68 2.82 1.47
CA ILE A 106 -9.87 2.21 0.86
C ILE A 106 -10.96 3.26 0.81
N LEU A 107 -11.59 3.44 -0.35
CA LEU A 107 -12.76 4.32 -0.44
C LEU A 107 -13.83 3.84 0.55
N PRO A 108 -14.45 4.76 1.31
CA PRO A 108 -15.37 4.38 2.40
C PRO A 108 -16.43 3.37 2.04
N ARG A 109 -17.07 3.51 0.89
CA ARG A 109 -18.16 2.62 0.47
C ARG A 109 -17.70 1.19 0.15
N PHE A 110 -16.39 0.98 -0.02
CA PHE A 110 -15.82 -0.34 -0.34
C PHE A 110 -15.16 -1.00 0.88
N ARG A 111 -15.16 -0.35 2.03
CA ARG A 111 -14.51 -0.88 3.23
C ARG A 111 -15.26 -2.11 3.73
N SER A 112 -14.56 -3.25 3.77
CA SER A 112 -15.10 -4.51 4.27
C SER A 112 -13.94 -5.42 4.67
N ALA A 113 -14.24 -6.34 5.59
CA ALA A 113 -13.26 -7.35 5.98
C ALA A 113 -12.90 -8.25 4.79
N THR A 114 -13.88 -8.56 3.93
CA THR A 114 -13.66 -9.38 2.74
C THR A 114 -12.64 -8.73 1.80
N LEU A 115 -12.77 -7.44 1.53
CA LEU A 115 -11.82 -6.74 0.65
C LEU A 115 -10.41 -6.76 1.25
N VAL A 116 -10.28 -6.50 2.55
CA VAL A 116 -8.97 -6.54 3.23
C VAL A 116 -8.35 -7.93 3.10
N MET A 117 -9.14 -8.98 3.29
CA MET A 117 -8.66 -10.36 3.16
C MET A 117 -8.21 -10.67 1.74
N GLU A 118 -8.92 -10.17 0.74
CA GLU A 118 -8.54 -10.35 -0.66
C GLU A 118 -7.24 -9.62 -0.99
N ILE A 119 -7.04 -8.42 -0.44
CA ILE A 119 -5.81 -7.67 -0.60
C ILE A 119 -4.64 -8.43 0.02
N VAL A 120 -4.82 -8.96 1.23
CA VAL A 120 -3.81 -9.76 1.91
C VAL A 120 -3.47 -11.01 1.10
N ALA A 121 -4.49 -11.70 0.57
CA ALA A 121 -4.28 -12.88 -0.26
C ALA A 121 -3.46 -12.57 -1.52
N PHE A 122 -3.76 -11.45 -2.17
CA PHE A 122 -3.00 -10.99 -3.34
C PHE A 122 -1.56 -10.68 -2.96
N LEU A 123 -1.35 -10.00 -1.83
CA LEU A 123 -0.03 -9.69 -1.31
C LEU A 123 0.79 -10.96 -1.11
N MET A 124 0.22 -11.94 -0.45
CA MET A 124 0.91 -13.20 -0.16
C MET A 124 1.24 -13.99 -1.43
N LYS A 125 0.37 -13.93 -2.42
CA LYS A 125 0.56 -14.68 -3.66
C LYS A 125 1.53 -14.00 -4.63
N GLU A 126 1.41 -12.69 -4.81
CA GLU A 126 2.08 -11.97 -5.89
C GLU A 126 3.30 -11.16 -5.44
N VAL A 127 3.40 -10.81 -4.17
CA VAL A 127 4.46 -9.93 -3.67
C VAL A 127 5.46 -10.68 -2.79
N LEU A 128 4.96 -11.45 -1.83
CA LEU A 128 5.82 -12.20 -0.91
C LEU A 128 6.33 -13.48 -1.57
N ARG A 129 7.64 -13.62 -1.62
CA ARG A 129 8.27 -14.75 -2.30
C ARG A 129 9.34 -15.40 -1.44
N PRO A 130 9.61 -16.74 -1.65
CA PRO A 130 10.74 -17.38 -0.99
C PRO A 130 12.07 -16.71 -1.37
N PRO A 131 13.14 -16.78 -0.54
CA PRO A 131 13.15 -17.41 0.77
C PRO A 131 12.24 -16.75 1.77
N LEU A 132 12.22 -17.25 3.01
CA LEU A 132 11.31 -16.79 4.05
C LEU A 132 11.22 -15.26 4.13
N THR A 133 9.99 -14.75 4.00
CA THR A 133 9.69 -13.32 4.07
C THR A 133 8.66 -13.07 5.16
N PHE A 134 8.94 -12.10 6.03
CA PHE A 134 7.99 -11.65 7.05
C PHE A 134 7.36 -10.34 6.60
N CYS A 135 6.04 -10.23 6.81
CA CYS A 135 5.29 -9.02 6.48
C CYS A 135 4.69 -8.43 7.76
N PHE A 136 4.92 -7.13 7.96
CA PHE A 136 4.38 -6.38 9.08
C PHE A 136 3.46 -5.27 8.63
#